data_f4313166e0ee4ccf182b8a6902992625
#
_entry.id   f4313166e0ee4ccf182b8a6902992625
#
_cell.length_a   1.000
_cell.length_b   1.000
_cell.length_c   1.000
_cell.angle_alpha   90.00
_cell.angle_beta   90.00
_cell.angle_gamma   90.00
#
_symmetry.space_group_name_H-M   'P 1'
#
loop_
_entity.id
_entity.type
_entity.pdbx_description
1 polymer ?
#
loop_
_entity_poly.entity_id
_entity_poly.type
_entity_poly.pdbx_seq_one_letter_code
_entity_poly.pdbx_strand_id
1 'polypeptide(L)'
;MNKEIKVGIIGLVGLVLFYLGSNFLKGIDFFSPVKQYYAIYNNVDGLVVANPVIVNGYSVGRVSDIKILQSQNNKILVTMDIDEDLIIDKSSVATLSSTDFLGSRAIILSIHDVLNPLNEGDTIIAEVDRGLSE
;
A
#
# COMPACT_ATOMS: atom_id res chain seq x y z
N MET A 1 46.93 -10.65 -15.10
CA MET A 1 45.72 -9.87 -15.47
C MET A 1 46.19 -8.50 -15.95
N ASN A 2 45.71 -8.10 -17.08
CA ASN A 2 46.01 -6.78 -17.62
C ASN A 2 45.32 -5.71 -16.78
N LYS A 3 45.92 -4.54 -16.67
CA LYS A 3 45.35 -3.41 -15.91
C LYS A 3 43.96 -3.01 -16.42
N GLU A 4 43.74 -3.16 -17.72
CA GLU A 4 42.48 -2.86 -18.39
C GLU A 4 41.34 -3.75 -17.90
N ILE A 5 41.60 -5.03 -17.70
CA ILE A 5 40.64 -6.01 -17.19
C ILE A 5 40.26 -5.69 -15.73
N LYS A 6 41.26 -5.32 -14.91
CA LYS A 6 41.02 -4.93 -13.51
C LYS A 6 40.11 -3.71 -13.41
N VAL A 7 40.37 -2.69 -14.22
CA VAL A 7 39.55 -1.47 -14.26
C VAL A 7 38.13 -1.79 -14.72
N GLY A 8 37.97 -2.64 -15.71
CA GLY A 8 36.68 -3.06 -16.21
C GLY A 8 35.86 -3.80 -15.15
N ILE A 9 36.48 -4.69 -14.39
CA ILE A 9 35.83 -5.45 -13.31
C ILE A 9 35.39 -4.50 -12.19
N ILE A 10 36.24 -3.56 -11.79
CA ILE A 10 35.91 -2.57 -10.74
C ILE A 10 34.74 -1.70 -11.20
N GLY A 11 34.73 -1.25 -12.46
CA GLY A 11 33.64 -0.47 -13.03
C GLY A 11 32.31 -1.24 -13.04
N LEU A 12 32.37 -2.52 -13.43
CA LEU A 12 31.17 -3.37 -13.46
C LEU A 12 30.60 -3.58 -12.04
N VAL A 13 31.48 -3.87 -11.08
CA VAL A 13 31.05 -4.03 -9.67
C VAL A 13 30.43 -2.74 -9.14
N GLY A 14 31.04 -1.60 -9.46
CA GLY A 14 30.49 -0.28 -9.07
C GLY A 14 29.10 -0.02 -9.64
N LEU A 15 28.88 -0.36 -10.91
CA LEU A 15 27.57 -0.23 -11.55
C LEU A 15 26.51 -1.13 -10.91
N VAL A 16 26.87 -2.36 -10.60
CA VAL A 16 25.97 -3.32 -9.94
C VAL A 16 25.61 -2.82 -8.55
N LEU A 17 26.58 -2.35 -7.78
CA LEU A 17 26.33 -1.80 -6.44
C LEU A 17 25.46 -0.53 -6.49
N PHE A 18 25.69 0.33 -7.48
CA PHE A 18 24.88 1.53 -7.68
C PHE A 18 23.44 1.18 -8.01
N TYR A 19 23.23 0.20 -8.88
CA TYR A 19 21.89 -0.26 -9.24
C TYR A 19 21.15 -0.83 -8.03
N LEU A 20 21.80 -1.70 -7.27
CA LEU A 20 21.20 -2.28 -6.05
C LEU A 20 20.92 -1.22 -4.99
N GLY A 21 21.84 -0.28 -4.78
CA GLY A 21 21.66 0.82 -3.85
C GLY A 21 20.53 1.75 -4.25
N SER A 22 20.40 2.05 -5.55
CA SER A 22 19.31 2.88 -6.08
C SER A 22 17.95 2.22 -5.87
N ASN A 23 17.84 0.92 -6.10
CA ASN A 23 16.62 0.16 -5.86
C ASN A 23 16.26 0.12 -4.37
N PHE A 24 17.24 -0.02 -3.51
CA PHE A 24 17.05 -0.01 -2.06
C PHE A 24 16.51 1.34 -1.59
N LEU A 25 17.04 2.45 -2.12
CA LEU A 25 16.60 3.80 -1.77
C LEU A 25 15.17 4.10 -2.23
N LYS A 26 14.68 3.42 -3.25
CA LYS A 26 13.29 3.59 -3.72
C LYS A 26 12.27 2.97 -2.79
N GLY A 27 12.71 2.36 -1.69
CA GLY A 27 11.81 1.77 -0.71
C GLY A 27 11.17 0.46 -1.15
N ILE A 28 11.76 -0.21 -2.11
CA ILE A 28 11.33 -1.56 -2.48
C ILE A 28 11.80 -2.49 -1.38
N ASP A 29 10.88 -2.96 -0.60
CA ASP A 29 11.17 -3.89 0.48
C ASP A 29 11.07 -5.32 -0.05
N PHE A 30 12.23 -5.89 -0.42
CA PHE A 30 12.29 -7.25 -0.92
C PHE A 30 12.10 -8.31 0.18
N PHE A 31 12.22 -7.88 1.43
CA PHE A 31 12.23 -8.80 2.57
C PHE A 31 10.94 -8.80 3.38
N SER A 32 10.03 -7.87 3.11
CA SER A 32 8.74 -7.82 3.79
C SER A 32 7.64 -8.28 2.81
N PRO A 33 7.26 -9.55 2.87
CA PRO A 33 6.19 -10.02 2.00
C PRO A 33 4.88 -9.33 2.35
N VAL A 34 4.18 -8.90 1.33
CA VAL A 34 2.89 -8.22 1.47
C VAL A 34 1.84 -8.95 0.65
N LYS A 35 0.59 -8.83 1.09
CA LYS A 35 -0.57 -9.28 0.33
C LYS A 35 -1.32 -8.07 -0.19
N GLN A 36 -1.83 -8.17 -1.40
CA GLN A 36 -2.62 -7.11 -2.00
C GLN A 36 -4.10 -7.35 -1.77
N TYR A 37 -4.78 -6.31 -1.32
CA TYR A 37 -6.23 -6.29 -1.18
C TYR A 37 -6.78 -5.06 -1.89
N TYR A 38 -8.05 -5.10 -2.22
CA TYR A 38 -8.72 -4.04 -2.95
C TYR A 38 -9.84 -3.44 -2.11
N ALA A 39 -10.12 -2.17 -2.33
CA ALA A 39 -11.30 -1.50 -1.81
C ALA A 39 -11.84 -0.57 -2.89
N ILE A 40 -13.15 -0.50 -3.03
CA ILE A 40 -13.81 0.33 -4.02
C ILE A 40 -14.55 1.45 -3.33
N TYR A 41 -14.17 2.70 -3.63
CA TYR A 41 -14.76 3.89 -3.05
C TYR A 41 -15.50 4.70 -4.11
N ASN A 42 -16.55 5.40 -3.71
CA ASN A 42 -17.21 6.36 -4.59
C ASN A 42 -16.37 7.64 -4.74
N ASN A 43 -15.66 8.02 -3.69
CA ASN A 43 -14.81 9.20 -3.65
C ASN A 43 -13.68 8.94 -2.66
N VAL A 44 -12.44 9.18 -3.07
CA VAL A 44 -11.27 8.99 -2.20
C VAL A 44 -10.78 10.27 -1.55
N ASP A 45 -11.38 11.40 -1.92
CA ASP A 45 -11.25 12.69 -1.24
C ASP A 45 -9.79 13.10 -0.94
N GLY A 46 -8.94 12.92 -1.95
CA GLY A 46 -7.53 13.31 -1.86
C GLY A 46 -6.57 12.22 -1.42
N LEU A 47 -7.02 10.97 -1.29
CA LEU A 47 -6.12 9.84 -1.03
C LEU A 47 -5.11 9.70 -2.16
N VAL A 48 -3.85 9.49 -1.82
CA VAL A 48 -2.76 9.29 -2.78
C VAL A 48 -2.00 8.00 -2.50
N VAL A 49 -1.24 7.55 -3.49
CA VAL A 49 -0.35 6.41 -3.35
C VAL A 49 0.65 6.67 -2.22
N ALA A 50 0.97 5.62 -1.46
CA ALA A 50 1.83 5.61 -0.27
C ALA A 50 1.15 6.10 1.02
N ASN A 51 -0.10 6.52 1.00
CA ASN A 51 -0.83 6.78 2.24
C ASN A 51 -0.93 5.49 3.08
N PRO A 52 -0.86 5.58 4.42
CA PRO A 52 -0.80 4.40 5.27
C PRO A 52 -2.15 3.70 5.42
N VAL A 53 -2.10 2.39 5.63
CA VAL A 53 -3.22 1.58 6.10
C VAL A 53 -2.95 1.25 7.57
N ILE A 54 -3.88 1.57 8.44
CA ILE A 54 -3.69 1.57 9.89
C ILE A 54 -4.74 0.69 10.57
N VAL A 55 -4.29 -0.15 11.53
CA VAL A 55 -5.17 -0.92 12.40
C VAL A 55 -4.86 -0.54 13.84
N ASN A 56 -5.88 -0.05 14.55
CA ASN A 56 -5.74 0.35 15.97
C ASN A 56 -4.55 1.29 16.22
N GLY A 57 -4.30 2.23 15.30
CA GLY A 57 -3.18 3.16 15.41
C GLY A 57 -1.84 2.64 14.92
N TYR A 58 -1.77 1.38 14.49
CA TYR A 58 -0.55 0.77 14.00
C TYR A 58 -0.57 0.65 12.48
N SER A 59 0.49 1.13 11.82
CA SER A 59 0.59 1.04 10.36
C SER A 59 0.90 -0.40 9.94
N VAL A 60 -0.01 -1.00 9.16
CA VAL A 60 0.10 -2.39 8.70
C VAL A 60 0.31 -2.50 7.20
N GLY A 61 0.27 -1.39 6.50
CA GLY A 61 0.43 -1.39 5.05
C GLY A 61 0.34 0.01 4.48
N ARG A 62 0.19 0.06 3.16
CA ARG A 62 0.10 1.32 2.43
C ARG A 62 -0.72 1.14 1.16
N VAL A 63 -1.19 2.26 0.62
CA VAL A 63 -1.84 2.29 -0.68
C VAL A 63 -0.77 2.15 -1.76
N SER A 64 -0.90 1.15 -2.62
CA SER A 64 0.05 0.88 -3.70
C SER A 64 -0.38 1.41 -5.05
N ASP A 65 -1.69 1.49 -5.31
CA ASP A 65 -2.22 1.98 -6.58
C ASP A 65 -3.64 2.52 -6.40
N ILE A 66 -4.01 3.46 -7.25
CA ILE A 66 -5.36 4.05 -7.28
C ILE A 66 -5.77 4.19 -8.74
N LYS A 67 -6.92 3.62 -9.10
CA LYS A 67 -7.46 3.68 -10.47
C LYS A 67 -8.92 4.07 -10.47
N ILE A 68 -9.34 4.80 -11.49
CA ILE A 68 -10.75 5.11 -11.70
C ILE A 68 -11.41 4.03 -12.55
N LEU A 69 -12.58 3.57 -12.12
CA LEU A 69 -13.37 2.57 -12.82
C LEU A 69 -14.53 3.26 -13.57
N GLN A 70 -14.22 3.78 -14.75
CA GLN A 70 -15.22 4.52 -15.54
C GLN A 70 -16.44 3.67 -15.92
N SER A 71 -16.24 2.38 -16.13
CA SER A 71 -17.32 1.44 -16.44
C SER A 71 -18.26 1.18 -15.26
N GLN A 72 -17.89 1.57 -14.06
CA GLN A 72 -18.66 1.37 -12.83
C GLN A 72 -19.02 2.70 -12.17
N ASN A 73 -19.54 3.64 -12.93
CA ASN A 73 -19.97 4.96 -12.45
C ASN A 73 -18.82 5.79 -11.85
N ASN A 74 -17.62 5.69 -12.41
CA ASN A 74 -16.43 6.41 -11.95
C ASN A 74 -16.03 6.09 -10.50
N LYS A 75 -16.28 4.89 -10.04
CA LYS A 75 -15.79 4.44 -8.74
C LYS A 75 -14.27 4.34 -8.75
N ILE A 76 -13.67 4.43 -7.59
CA ILE A 76 -12.22 4.41 -7.43
C ILE A 76 -11.78 3.08 -6.84
N LEU A 77 -10.93 2.36 -7.56
CA LEU A 77 -10.32 1.14 -7.06
C LEU A 77 -9.01 1.47 -6.37
N VAL A 78 -8.93 1.16 -5.10
CA VAL A 78 -7.72 1.36 -4.30
C VAL A 78 -7.08 0.00 -4.03
N THR A 79 -5.82 -0.14 -4.38
CA THR A 79 -5.03 -1.33 -4.10
C THR A 79 -4.16 -1.06 -2.89
N MET A 80 -4.21 -1.96 -1.92
CA MET A 80 -3.45 -1.83 -0.68
C MET A 80 -2.47 -2.99 -0.54
N ASP A 81 -1.21 -2.66 -0.24
CA ASP A 81 -0.22 -3.65 0.17
C ASP A 81 -0.26 -3.75 1.69
N ILE A 82 -0.61 -4.90 2.20
CA ILE A 82 -0.78 -5.14 3.63
C ILE A 82 0.16 -6.26 4.07
N ASP A 83 0.72 -6.13 5.26
CA ASP A 83 1.62 -7.10 5.84
C ASP A 83 1.02 -8.52 5.77
N GLU A 84 1.80 -9.48 5.27
CA GLU A 84 1.37 -10.87 5.11
C GLU A 84 0.92 -11.51 6.42
N ASP A 85 1.52 -11.11 7.54
CA ASP A 85 1.20 -11.66 8.86
C ASP A 85 -0.18 -11.24 9.37
N LEU A 86 -0.77 -10.21 8.77
CA LEU A 86 -2.09 -9.72 9.19
C LEU A 86 -3.19 -10.54 8.51
N ILE A 87 -4.09 -11.09 9.31
CA ILE A 87 -5.26 -11.81 8.80
C ILE A 87 -6.45 -10.86 8.82
N ILE A 88 -7.09 -10.71 7.66
CA ILE A 88 -8.24 -9.82 7.47
C ILE A 88 -9.48 -10.67 7.27
N ASP A 89 -10.53 -10.40 8.03
CA ASP A 89 -11.80 -11.09 7.91
C ASP A 89 -12.67 -10.43 6.82
N LYS A 90 -13.60 -11.20 6.26
CA LYS A 90 -14.56 -10.70 5.25
C LYS A 90 -15.45 -9.59 5.78
N SER A 91 -15.68 -9.53 7.08
CA SER A 91 -16.45 -8.46 7.72
C SER A 91 -15.64 -7.20 8.03
N SER A 92 -14.33 -7.21 7.77
CA SER A 92 -13.45 -6.07 8.00
C SER A 92 -13.83 -4.90 7.10
N VAL A 93 -13.66 -3.68 7.60
CA VAL A 93 -14.03 -2.45 6.90
C VAL A 93 -12.80 -1.56 6.76
N ALA A 94 -12.55 -1.11 5.53
CA ALA A 94 -11.49 -0.14 5.23
C ALA A 94 -12.12 1.25 5.14
N THR A 95 -11.96 2.04 6.19
CA THR A 95 -12.54 3.38 6.29
C THR A 95 -11.52 4.43 5.86
N LEU A 96 -11.88 5.24 4.88
CA LEU A 96 -11.07 6.37 4.44
C LEU A 96 -11.27 7.53 5.42
N SER A 97 -10.19 7.99 6.05
CA SER A 97 -10.25 9.00 7.09
C SER A 97 -9.12 10.02 6.97
N SER A 98 -9.30 11.16 7.60
CA SER A 98 -8.27 12.20 7.76
C SER A 98 -7.42 11.89 9.00
N THR A 99 -6.10 11.97 8.87
CA THR A 99 -5.20 11.74 10.00
C THR A 99 -4.79 13.02 10.72
N ASP A 100 -4.94 14.17 10.05
CA ASP A 100 -4.57 15.46 10.62
C ASP A 100 -5.40 16.60 10.00
N PHE A 101 -5.16 17.80 10.50
CA PHE A 101 -5.84 19.02 10.01
C PHE A 101 -5.29 19.51 8.66
N LEU A 102 -4.18 18.97 8.22
CA LEU A 102 -3.53 19.37 6.97
C LEU A 102 -4.08 18.64 5.75
N GLY A 103 -4.99 17.70 5.98
CA GLY A 103 -5.64 16.97 4.90
C GLY A 103 -4.98 15.67 4.51
N SER A 104 -4.03 15.18 5.30
CA SER A 104 -3.45 13.86 5.07
C SER A 104 -4.50 12.78 5.27
N ARG A 105 -4.55 11.83 4.35
CA ARG A 105 -5.51 10.73 4.37
C ARG A 105 -4.85 9.42 4.77
N ALA A 106 -5.65 8.55 5.35
CA ALA A 106 -5.25 7.18 5.66
C ALA A 106 -6.44 6.26 5.52
N ILE A 107 -6.17 4.98 5.34
CA ILE A 107 -7.20 3.96 5.41
C ILE A 107 -7.12 3.32 6.79
N ILE A 108 -8.20 3.43 7.54
CA ILE A 108 -8.33 2.81 8.86
C ILE A 108 -9.03 1.47 8.66
N LEU A 109 -8.32 0.39 8.92
CA LEU A 109 -8.84 -0.94 8.75
C LEU A 109 -9.37 -1.44 10.09
N SER A 110 -10.68 -1.72 10.13
CA SER A 110 -11.35 -2.25 11.32
C SER A 110 -11.52 -3.75 11.15
N ILE A 111 -10.81 -4.53 11.96
CA ILE A 111 -10.83 -5.99 11.92
C ILE A 111 -11.49 -6.47 13.19
N HIS A 112 -12.51 -7.30 13.02
CA HIS A 112 -13.21 -7.96 14.13
C HIS A 112 -12.74 -9.41 14.22
N ASP A 113 -13.51 -10.26 14.89
CA ASP A 113 -13.18 -11.67 15.01
C ASP A 113 -12.98 -12.32 13.63
N VAL A 114 -11.86 -13.00 13.46
CA VAL A 114 -11.53 -13.61 12.18
C VAL A 114 -12.21 -14.97 12.07
N LEU A 115 -13.41 -14.95 11.51
CA LEU A 115 -14.21 -16.16 11.26
C LEU A 115 -14.09 -16.62 9.81
N ASN A 116 -14.00 -15.70 8.87
CA ASN A 116 -13.92 -15.97 7.44
C ASN A 116 -12.77 -15.14 6.84
N PRO A 117 -11.52 -15.63 6.89
CA PRO A 117 -10.39 -14.85 6.40
C PRO A 117 -10.48 -14.59 4.90
N LEU A 118 -10.08 -13.38 4.50
CA LEU A 118 -9.93 -12.99 3.10
C LEU A 118 -8.68 -13.64 2.50
N ASN A 119 -8.76 -13.96 1.23
CA ASN A 119 -7.61 -14.37 0.43
C ASN A 119 -6.97 -13.17 -0.24
N GLU A 120 -5.71 -13.28 -0.61
CA GLU A 120 -5.02 -12.27 -1.38
C GLU A 120 -5.80 -11.94 -2.67
N GLY A 121 -5.96 -10.65 -2.95
CA GLY A 121 -6.71 -10.19 -4.11
C GLY A 121 -8.20 -9.98 -3.87
N ASP A 122 -8.70 -10.30 -2.68
CA ASP A 122 -10.10 -10.06 -2.34
C ASP A 122 -10.35 -8.58 -2.06
N THR A 123 -11.61 -8.18 -2.17
CA THR A 123 -12.05 -6.80 -1.93
C THR A 123 -12.56 -6.64 -0.51
N ILE A 124 -12.05 -5.64 0.20
CA ILE A 124 -12.46 -5.28 1.55
C ILE A 124 -13.65 -4.30 1.47
N ILE A 125 -14.57 -4.38 2.41
CA ILE A 125 -15.69 -3.42 2.50
C ILE A 125 -15.12 -2.02 2.71
N ALA A 126 -15.55 -1.08 1.87
CA ALA A 126 -15.03 0.29 1.86
C ALA A 126 -16.07 1.26 2.43
N GLU A 127 -15.62 2.14 3.34
CA GLU A 127 -16.42 3.22 3.89
C GLU A 127 -15.62 4.52 3.88
N VAL A 128 -16.31 5.65 3.90
CA VAL A 128 -15.70 6.97 4.00
C VAL A 128 -16.17 7.63 5.30
N ASP A 129 -15.20 8.03 6.12
CA ASP A 129 -15.44 8.83 7.31
C ASP A 129 -15.58 10.30 6.89
N ARG A 130 -16.74 10.87 7.06
CA ARG A 130 -17.03 12.27 6.71
C ARG A 130 -16.64 13.25 7.82
N GLY A 131 -16.13 12.74 8.93
CA GLY A 131 -15.70 13.57 10.05
C GLY A 131 -16.86 14.25 10.78
N LEU A 132 -16.53 15.40 11.38
CA LEU A 132 -17.46 16.15 12.22
C LEU A 132 -18.38 17.09 11.44
N SER A 133 -18.34 17.08 10.13
CA SER A 133 -19.06 18.02 9.27
C SER A 133 -20.49 17.59 8.93
N GLU A 134 -20.99 16.60 9.59
CA GLU A 134 -22.36 16.12 9.40
C GLU A 134 -23.31 16.61 10.46
#